data_def887c46eb3a6157ca3f9ad8968216e
#
_entry.id   def887c46eb3a6157ca3f9ad8968216e
#
_cell.length_a   1.000
_cell.length_b   1.000
_cell.length_c   1.000
_cell.angle_alpha   90.00
_cell.angle_beta   90.00
_cell.angle_gamma   90.00
#
_symmetry.space_group_name_H-M   'P 1'
#
loop_
_entity.id
_entity.type
_entity.pdbx_description
1 polymer ?
#
loop_
_entity_poly.entity_id
_entity_poly.type
_entity_poly.pdbx_seq_one_letter_code
_entity_poly.pdbx_strand_id
1 'polypeptide(L)'
;MTPEQELERLRRELAEAKKKVSQYRNQEKIILNKARDRERRNRTRRLIEHGAVLENVFPVRDMDGEEVKAFLTEISLLPVVSKILDAYKKDGGRE
;
A
#
# COMPACT_ATOMS: atom_id res chain seq x y z
N MET A 1 43.13 -34.03 -10.16
CA MET A 1 41.84 -34.12 -9.45
C MET A 1 41.07 -35.34 -9.92
N THR A 2 40.59 -36.14 -9.04
CA THR A 2 39.82 -37.34 -9.43
C THR A 2 38.38 -36.91 -9.78
N PRO A 3 37.66 -37.72 -10.57
CA PRO A 3 36.26 -37.44 -10.87
C PRO A 3 35.40 -37.30 -9.61
N GLU A 4 35.73 -38.04 -8.56
CA GLU A 4 35.03 -37.99 -7.28
C GLU A 4 35.20 -36.63 -6.59
N GLN A 5 36.44 -36.12 -6.62
CA GLN A 5 36.74 -34.82 -6.04
C GLN A 5 36.04 -33.69 -6.80
N GLU A 6 35.98 -33.81 -8.14
CA GLU A 6 35.24 -32.83 -8.94
C GLU A 6 33.76 -32.85 -8.65
N LEU A 7 33.19 -34.04 -8.44
CA LEU A 7 31.80 -34.19 -8.13
C LEU A 7 31.47 -33.53 -6.76
N GLU A 8 32.33 -33.75 -5.78
CA GLU A 8 32.17 -33.12 -4.47
C GLU A 8 32.23 -31.61 -4.54
N ARG A 9 33.18 -31.08 -5.32
CA ARG A 9 33.32 -29.65 -5.51
C ARG A 9 32.05 -29.07 -6.13
N LEU A 10 31.55 -29.73 -7.17
CA LEU A 10 30.33 -29.28 -7.83
C LEU A 10 29.12 -29.31 -6.90
N ARG A 11 29.05 -30.34 -6.06
CA ARG A 11 27.97 -30.44 -5.07
C ARG A 11 28.02 -29.29 -4.05
N ARG A 12 29.24 -28.92 -3.61
CA ARG A 12 29.38 -27.79 -2.69
C ARG A 12 29.00 -26.49 -3.35
N GLU A 13 29.44 -26.27 -4.58
CA GLU A 13 29.09 -25.06 -5.33
C GLU A 13 27.59 -24.94 -5.52
N LEU A 14 26.94 -26.06 -5.83
CA LEU A 14 25.50 -26.11 -6.00
C LEU A 14 24.79 -25.77 -4.68
N ALA A 15 25.27 -26.35 -3.57
CA ALA A 15 24.68 -26.09 -2.27
C ALA A 15 24.81 -24.63 -1.88
N GLU A 16 25.99 -24.03 -2.15
CA GLU A 16 26.22 -22.61 -1.87
C GLU A 16 25.32 -21.72 -2.76
N ALA A 17 25.18 -22.10 -4.04
CA ALA A 17 24.31 -21.35 -4.93
C ALA A 17 22.86 -21.39 -4.46
N LYS A 18 22.38 -22.57 -4.06
CA LYS A 18 21.02 -22.71 -3.53
C LYS A 18 20.81 -21.88 -2.29
N LYS A 19 21.81 -21.85 -1.41
CA LYS A 19 21.75 -21.06 -0.20
C LYS A 19 21.64 -19.58 -0.51
N LYS A 20 22.43 -19.10 -1.47
CA LYS A 20 22.38 -17.68 -1.87
C LYS A 20 21.01 -17.31 -2.47
N VAL A 21 20.49 -18.19 -3.32
CA VAL A 21 19.16 -17.97 -3.92
C VAL A 21 18.10 -17.86 -2.83
N SER A 22 18.17 -18.74 -1.83
CA SER A 22 17.25 -18.71 -0.70
C SER A 22 17.35 -17.41 0.08
N GLN A 23 18.58 -16.94 0.32
CA GLN A 23 18.82 -15.69 1.02
C GLN A 23 18.26 -14.50 0.24
N TYR A 24 18.46 -14.46 -1.07
CA TYR A 24 17.94 -13.38 -1.91
C TYR A 24 16.41 -13.36 -1.91
N ARG A 25 15.78 -14.53 -1.98
CA ARG A 25 14.32 -14.63 -1.91
C ARG A 25 13.79 -14.10 -0.58
N ASN A 26 14.48 -14.43 0.50
CA ASN A 26 14.09 -13.94 1.82
C ASN A 26 14.23 -12.42 1.92
N GLN A 27 15.31 -11.88 1.35
CA GLN A 27 15.51 -10.43 1.32
C GLN A 27 14.42 -9.74 0.52
N GLU A 28 14.04 -10.31 -0.63
CA GLU A 28 12.95 -9.78 -1.43
C GLU A 28 11.64 -9.75 -0.66
N LYS A 29 11.34 -10.83 0.08
CA LYS A 29 10.14 -10.88 0.90
C LYS A 29 10.14 -9.80 1.98
N ILE A 30 11.28 -9.58 2.61
CA ILE A 30 11.42 -8.56 3.65
C ILE A 30 11.17 -7.17 3.05
N ILE A 31 11.76 -6.90 1.88
CA ILE A 31 11.59 -5.62 1.20
C ILE A 31 10.13 -5.39 0.83
N LEU A 32 9.48 -6.42 0.27
CA LEU A 32 8.06 -6.35 -0.10
C LEU A 32 7.18 -6.10 1.12
N ASN A 33 7.45 -6.81 2.20
CA ASN A 33 6.66 -6.65 3.42
C ASN A 33 6.82 -5.25 4.01
N LYS A 34 8.03 -4.72 4.00
CA LYS A 34 8.28 -3.35 4.46
C LYS A 34 7.55 -2.32 3.60
N ALA A 35 7.55 -2.53 2.28
CA ALA A 35 6.86 -1.64 1.35
C ALA A 35 5.35 -1.66 1.59
N ARG A 36 4.77 -2.85 1.80
CA ARG A 36 3.35 -3.00 2.10
C ARG A 36 2.98 -2.35 3.42
N ASP A 37 3.83 -2.51 4.44
CA ASP A 37 3.60 -1.92 5.75
C ASP A 37 3.65 -0.39 5.68
N ARG A 38 4.60 0.14 4.90
CA ARG A 38 4.71 1.59 4.70
C ARG A 38 3.47 2.12 4.01
N GLU A 39 3.02 1.45 2.96
CA GLU A 39 1.82 1.84 2.23
C GLU A 39 0.59 1.81 3.14
N ARG A 40 0.47 0.77 3.96
CA ARG A 40 -0.64 0.64 4.90
C ARG A 40 -0.63 1.78 5.91
N ARG A 41 0.55 2.12 6.46
CA ARG A 41 0.67 3.22 7.42
C ARG A 41 0.34 4.57 6.76
N ASN A 42 0.80 4.77 5.53
CA ASN A 42 0.51 5.99 4.79
C ASN A 42 -0.98 6.12 4.52
N ARG A 43 -1.60 5.02 4.14
CA ARG A 43 -3.05 4.99 3.92
C ARG A 43 -3.82 5.28 5.21
N THR A 44 -3.40 4.66 6.31
CA THR A 44 -4.04 4.87 7.60
C THR A 44 -3.93 6.34 8.02
N ARG A 45 -2.74 6.91 7.88
CA ARG A 45 -2.53 8.33 8.19
C ARG A 45 -3.43 9.22 7.34
N ARG A 46 -3.50 8.95 6.04
CA ARG A 46 -4.35 9.72 5.13
C ARG A 46 -5.81 9.64 5.54
N LEU A 47 -6.29 8.43 5.88
CA LEU A 47 -7.67 8.25 6.28
C LEU A 47 -7.99 8.96 7.60
N ILE A 48 -7.04 8.99 8.52
CA ILE A 48 -7.20 9.70 9.77
C ILE A 48 -7.30 11.21 9.50
N GLU A 49 -6.43 11.74 8.66
CA GLU A 49 -6.44 13.16 8.30
C GLU A 49 -7.74 13.53 7.58
N HIS A 50 -8.16 12.71 6.62
CA HIS A 50 -9.40 12.95 5.89
C HIS A 50 -10.60 12.87 6.81
N GLY A 51 -10.60 11.91 7.73
CA GLY A 51 -11.67 11.77 8.70
C GLY A 51 -11.78 12.99 9.61
N ALA A 52 -10.65 13.50 10.07
CA ALA A 52 -10.63 14.68 10.92
C ALA A 52 -11.17 15.91 10.20
N VAL A 53 -10.76 16.10 8.94
CA VAL A 53 -11.25 17.22 8.13
C VAL A 53 -12.74 17.07 7.88
N LEU A 54 -13.19 15.85 7.57
CA LEU A 54 -14.60 15.59 7.33
C LEU A 54 -15.45 15.97 8.55
N GLU A 55 -15.02 15.59 9.75
CA GLU A 55 -15.74 15.89 10.97
C GLU A 55 -15.72 17.38 11.33
N ASN A 56 -14.68 18.09 10.90
CA ASN A 56 -14.62 19.52 11.10
C ASN A 56 -15.57 20.28 10.20
N VAL A 57 -15.76 19.79 8.98
CA VAL A 57 -16.59 20.44 7.97
C VAL A 57 -18.06 20.06 8.14
N PHE A 58 -18.33 18.79 8.43
CA PHE A 58 -19.69 18.29 8.61
C PHE A 58 -19.89 17.72 10.01
N PRO A 59 -21.03 17.96 10.63
CA PRO A 59 -21.30 17.45 11.98
C PRO A 59 -21.69 15.97 11.94
N VAL A 60 -20.78 15.11 11.51
CA VAL A 60 -21.03 13.67 11.36
C VAL A 60 -20.47 12.86 12.51
N ARG A 61 -20.00 13.52 13.55
CA ARG A 61 -19.32 12.87 14.65
C ARG A 61 -20.14 11.80 15.35
N ASP A 62 -21.44 12.02 15.48
CA ASP A 62 -22.34 11.10 16.15
C ASP A 62 -22.97 10.08 15.22
N MET A 63 -22.60 10.10 13.95
CA MET A 63 -23.11 9.15 12.96
C MET A 63 -22.20 7.94 12.90
N ASP A 64 -22.78 6.76 12.66
CA ASP A 64 -21.96 5.58 12.45
C ASP A 64 -21.44 5.53 11.01
N GLY A 65 -20.60 4.53 10.71
CA GLY A 65 -19.99 4.43 9.38
C GLY A 65 -21.01 4.28 8.25
N GLU A 66 -22.09 3.55 8.49
CA GLU A 66 -23.12 3.36 7.47
C GLU A 66 -23.86 4.66 7.18
N GLU A 67 -24.15 5.42 8.22
CA GLU A 67 -24.83 6.71 8.07
C GLU A 67 -23.95 7.71 7.33
N VAL A 68 -22.66 7.75 7.66
CA VAL A 68 -21.71 8.60 6.97
C VAL A 68 -21.61 8.20 5.49
N LYS A 69 -21.57 6.91 5.21
CA LYS A 69 -21.53 6.42 3.85
C LYS A 69 -22.76 6.86 3.05
N ALA A 70 -23.93 6.72 3.65
CA ALA A 70 -25.19 7.11 3.01
C ALA A 70 -25.20 8.63 2.73
N PHE A 71 -24.80 9.41 3.72
CA PHE A 71 -24.72 10.86 3.63
C PHE A 71 -23.78 11.29 2.49
N LEU A 72 -22.57 10.75 2.47
CA LEU A 72 -21.60 11.11 1.44
C LEU A 72 -22.03 10.62 0.06
N THR A 73 -22.69 9.47 -0.01
CA THR A 73 -23.19 8.95 -1.28
C THR A 73 -24.24 9.90 -1.87
N GLU A 74 -25.16 10.38 -1.03
CA GLU A 74 -26.17 11.34 -1.48
C GLU A 74 -25.53 12.62 -1.99
N ILE A 75 -24.56 13.16 -1.27
CA ILE A 75 -23.85 14.36 -1.69
C ILE A 75 -23.13 14.12 -3.01
N SER A 76 -22.50 12.95 -3.18
CA SER A 76 -21.72 12.64 -4.37
C SER A 76 -22.55 12.57 -5.63
N LEU A 77 -23.85 12.35 -5.50
CA LEU A 77 -24.75 12.28 -6.64
C LEU A 77 -25.15 13.66 -7.17
N LEU A 78 -24.88 14.70 -6.40
CA LEU A 78 -25.20 16.06 -6.86
C LEU A 78 -24.24 16.50 -7.96
N PRO A 79 -24.74 17.02 -9.09
CA PRO A 79 -23.87 17.43 -10.20
C PRO A 79 -22.85 18.50 -9.81
N VAL A 80 -23.20 19.37 -8.88
CA VAL A 80 -22.33 20.44 -8.40
C VAL A 80 -21.07 19.85 -7.76
N VAL A 81 -21.24 18.78 -6.98
CA VAL A 81 -20.10 18.13 -6.31
C VAL A 81 -19.12 17.57 -7.33
N SER A 82 -19.63 16.94 -8.37
CA SER A 82 -18.81 16.38 -9.44
C SER A 82 -18.01 17.48 -10.14
N LYS A 83 -18.65 18.61 -10.41
CA LYS A 83 -17.96 19.74 -11.04
C LYS A 83 -16.85 20.31 -10.15
N ILE A 84 -17.12 20.42 -8.87
CA ILE A 84 -16.12 20.92 -7.91
C ILE A 84 -14.94 19.96 -7.83
N LEU A 85 -15.20 18.65 -7.76
CA LEU A 85 -14.13 17.64 -7.71
C LEU A 85 -13.30 17.68 -8.98
N ASP A 86 -13.92 17.82 -10.14
CA ASP A 86 -13.20 17.87 -11.41
C ASP A 86 -12.29 19.09 -11.48
N ALA A 87 -12.71 20.20 -10.92
CA ALA A 87 -11.90 21.41 -10.87
C ALA A 87 -10.62 21.15 -10.05
N TYR A 88 -10.73 20.48 -8.90
CA TYR A 88 -9.58 20.12 -8.10
C TYR A 88 -8.68 19.10 -8.79
N LYS A 89 -9.25 18.16 -9.51
CA LYS A 89 -8.49 17.17 -10.25
C LYS A 89 -7.72 17.77 -11.41
N LYS A 90 -8.28 18.78 -12.06
CA LYS A 90 -7.58 19.47 -13.13
C LYS A 90 -6.37 20.24 -12.60
N ASP A 91 -6.52 20.75 -11.38
CA ASP A 91 -5.41 21.38 -10.70
C ASP A 91 -4.53 20.33 -10.06
N GLY A 92 -4.73 19.08 -10.43
CA GLY A 92 -4.09 17.94 -9.84
C GLY A 92 -2.61 17.92 -9.98
N GLY A 93 -2.10 18.77 -10.80
CA GLY A 93 -0.67 18.98 -10.74
C GLY A 93 -0.26 19.27 -9.35
N ARG A 94 -1.19 19.60 -8.48
CA ARG A 94 -0.89 19.69 -7.19
C ARG A 94 -0.86 18.41 -6.56
N GLU A 95 -0.85 17.70 -6.73
CA GLU A 95 -0.70 16.75 -5.97
C GLU A 95 0.22 16.57 -5.41
#